data_f38d04982edc358db90f2282b1cd7e17
#
_entry.id   f38d04982edc358db90f2282b1cd7e17
#
_cell.length_a   1.000
_cell.length_b   1.000
_cell.length_c   1.000
_cell.angle_alpha   90.00
_cell.angle_beta   90.00
_cell.angle_gamma   90.00
#
_symmetry.space_group_name_H-M   'P 1'
#
loop_
_entity.id
_entity.type
_entity.pdbx_description
1 polymer ?
#
loop_
_entity_poly.entity_id
_entity_poly.type
_entity_poly.pdbx_seq_one_letter_code
_entity_poly.pdbx_strand_id
1 'polypeptide(L)'
;MADPARARKLAKRISQIVASAIEHEVKDTRLDYVTITDTKVTGDLHDATVYYTVLGEKLDIPPDFTGAAAALESARGMLRTMVGQGTGVRYTPTLTFVADTIPEESKRIEALLEKAREADAEVARRSAGAQHAGEPDPYKAPRESEDEDELAEEESRG
;
A
#
# COMPACT_ATOMS: atom_id res chain seq x y z
N MET A 1 -3.33 24.13 21.53
CA MET A 1 -3.44 22.72 21.88
C MET A 1 -3.82 21.88 20.67
N ALA A 2 -3.14 20.79 20.50
CA ALA A 2 -3.41 19.88 19.41
C ALA A 2 -4.74 19.17 19.60
N ASP A 3 -5.64 19.29 18.63
CA ASP A 3 -6.88 18.54 18.58
C ASP A 3 -6.79 17.53 17.42
N PRO A 4 -6.56 16.23 17.71
CA PRO A 4 -6.41 15.22 16.67
C PRO A 4 -7.64 15.07 15.76
N ALA A 5 -8.84 15.26 16.29
CA ALA A 5 -10.06 15.18 15.51
C ALA A 5 -10.16 16.36 14.52
N ARG A 6 -9.79 17.54 14.95
CA ARG A 6 -9.76 18.73 14.10
C ARG A 6 -8.69 18.62 13.02
N ALA A 7 -7.51 18.12 13.38
CA ALA A 7 -6.42 17.89 12.44
C ALA A 7 -6.85 16.87 11.35
N ARG A 8 -7.53 15.80 11.71
CA ARG A 8 -8.04 14.81 10.75
C ARG A 8 -9.11 15.37 9.82
N LYS A 9 -10.02 16.17 10.33
CA LYS A 9 -11.04 16.83 9.51
C LYS A 9 -10.39 17.79 8.51
N LEU A 10 -9.44 18.58 8.97
CA LEU A 10 -8.70 19.50 8.13
C LEU A 10 -7.89 18.74 7.07
N ALA A 11 -7.21 17.66 7.44
CA ALA A 11 -6.46 16.83 6.52
C ALA A 11 -7.36 16.27 5.40
N LYS A 12 -8.53 15.78 5.75
CA LYS A 12 -9.51 15.26 4.78
C LYS A 12 -9.96 16.36 3.82
N ARG A 13 -10.23 17.54 4.35
CA ARG A 13 -10.67 18.68 3.53
C ARG A 13 -9.55 19.14 2.60
N ILE A 14 -8.33 19.24 3.09
CA ILE A 14 -7.15 19.59 2.29
C ILE A 14 -6.96 18.58 1.17
N SER A 15 -7.06 17.29 1.46
CA SER A 15 -6.94 16.23 0.47
C SER A 15 -7.94 16.41 -0.67
N GLN A 16 -9.19 16.69 -0.34
CA GLN A 16 -10.25 16.93 -1.32
C GLN A 16 -9.98 18.16 -2.18
N ILE A 17 -9.56 19.25 -1.55
CA ILE A 17 -9.28 20.52 -2.25
C ILE A 17 -8.10 20.36 -3.19
N VAL A 18 -7.00 19.77 -2.72
CA VAL A 18 -5.80 19.56 -3.52
C VAL A 18 -6.08 18.60 -4.69
N ALA A 19 -6.76 17.50 -4.46
CA ALA A 19 -7.12 16.56 -5.51
C ALA A 19 -7.98 17.22 -6.60
N SER A 20 -8.99 17.95 -6.20
CA SER A 20 -9.85 18.68 -7.12
C SER A 20 -9.12 19.78 -7.89
N ALA A 21 -8.23 20.49 -7.21
CA ALA A 21 -7.43 21.55 -7.83
C ALA A 21 -6.47 20.99 -8.88
N ILE A 22 -5.81 19.88 -8.59
CA ILE A 22 -4.92 19.22 -9.55
C ILE A 22 -5.69 18.77 -10.78
N GLU A 23 -6.88 18.26 -10.59
CA GLU A 23 -7.72 17.77 -11.68
C GLU A 23 -8.31 18.89 -12.55
N HIS A 24 -8.73 19.99 -11.95
CA HIS A 24 -9.53 21.03 -12.65
C HIS A 24 -8.83 22.38 -12.80
N GLU A 25 -7.97 22.77 -11.88
CA GLU A 25 -7.41 24.11 -11.83
C GLU A 25 -5.94 24.19 -12.27
N VAL A 26 -5.16 23.19 -11.94
CA VAL A 26 -3.76 23.15 -12.32
C VAL A 26 -3.64 22.52 -13.70
N LYS A 27 -3.25 23.33 -14.68
CA LYS A 27 -3.08 22.90 -16.07
C LYS A 27 -1.63 22.51 -16.33
N ASP A 28 -1.23 21.39 -15.75
CA ASP A 28 0.11 20.84 -15.96
C ASP A 28 -0.01 19.35 -16.29
N THR A 29 0.42 18.99 -17.49
CA THR A 29 0.32 17.61 -17.98
C THR A 29 1.10 16.61 -17.13
N ARG A 30 2.13 17.08 -16.40
CA ARG A 30 2.88 16.23 -15.46
C ARG A 30 2.05 15.77 -14.28
N LEU A 31 0.90 16.40 -14.02
CA LEU A 31 -0.01 16.06 -12.94
C LEU A 31 -1.21 15.21 -13.38
N ASP A 32 -1.33 14.90 -14.67
CA ASP A 32 -2.48 14.14 -15.20
C ASP A 32 -2.62 12.75 -14.57
N TYR A 33 -1.52 12.14 -14.16
CA TYR A 33 -1.51 10.81 -13.56
C TYR A 33 -1.22 10.81 -12.06
N VAL A 34 -1.25 11.99 -11.43
CA VAL A 34 -1.06 12.13 -9.98
C VAL A 34 -2.35 11.88 -9.25
N THR A 35 -2.29 11.03 -8.24
CA THR A 35 -3.42 10.76 -7.34
C THR A 35 -3.00 11.08 -5.91
N ILE A 36 -3.82 11.84 -5.21
CA ILE A 36 -3.60 12.13 -3.79
C ILE A 36 -4.08 10.92 -2.98
N THR A 37 -3.19 10.33 -2.22
CA THR A 37 -3.46 9.11 -1.47
C THR A 37 -3.81 9.37 -0.01
N ASP A 38 -3.20 10.37 0.60
CA ASP A 38 -3.44 10.71 2.00
C ASP A 38 -2.97 12.13 2.28
N THR A 39 -3.40 12.68 3.40
CA THR A 39 -2.92 13.97 3.91
C THR A 39 -2.85 13.90 5.42
N LYS A 40 -1.76 14.38 5.98
CA LYS A 40 -1.56 14.48 7.43
C LYS A 40 -1.32 15.92 7.81
N VAL A 41 -2.01 16.37 8.84
CA VAL A 41 -1.85 17.72 9.38
C VAL A 41 -1.29 17.58 10.78
N THR A 42 -0.30 18.43 11.09
CA THR A 42 0.29 18.48 12.45
C THR A 42 -0.75 18.94 13.46
N GLY A 43 -0.55 18.56 14.73
CA GLY A 43 -1.50 18.88 15.80
C GLY A 43 -1.74 20.37 15.99
N ASP A 44 -0.75 21.21 15.71
CA ASP A 44 -0.85 22.67 15.76
C ASP A 44 -1.51 23.28 14.51
N LEU A 45 -1.83 22.47 13.51
CA LEU A 45 -2.45 22.86 12.24
C LEU A 45 -1.60 23.78 11.37
N HIS A 46 -0.29 23.81 11.59
CA HIS A 46 0.62 24.69 10.84
C HIS A 46 1.23 24.02 9.60
N ASP A 47 1.36 22.70 9.60
CA ASP A 47 1.97 21.96 8.51
C ASP A 47 1.05 20.83 8.03
N ALA A 48 0.96 20.71 6.72
CA ALA A 48 0.21 19.65 6.09
C ALA A 48 1.13 18.88 5.12
N THR A 49 1.18 17.57 5.27
CA THR A 49 1.91 16.71 4.36
C THR A 49 0.92 15.98 3.46
N VAL A 50 1.03 16.21 2.17
CA VAL A 50 0.17 15.60 1.15
C VAL A 50 0.93 14.48 0.48
N TYR A 51 0.42 13.26 0.64
CA TYR A 51 0.98 12.06 0.01
C TYR A 51 0.33 11.85 -1.35
N TYR A 52 1.13 11.54 -2.34
CA TYR A 52 0.65 11.32 -3.69
C TYR A 52 1.33 10.10 -4.33
N THR A 53 0.67 9.51 -5.28
CA THR A 53 1.26 8.51 -6.16
C THR A 53 1.12 8.96 -7.61
N VAL A 54 1.96 8.42 -8.47
CA VAL A 54 1.93 8.69 -9.90
C VAL A 54 1.73 7.37 -10.63
N LEU A 55 0.73 7.32 -11.49
CA LEU A 55 0.51 6.17 -12.37
C LEU A 55 1.28 6.39 -13.66
N GLY A 56 1.78 5.31 -14.27
CA GLY A 56 2.34 5.37 -15.61
C GLY A 56 1.24 5.60 -16.63
N GLU A 57 1.55 6.29 -17.71
CA GLU A 57 0.61 6.53 -18.82
C GLU A 57 0.11 5.20 -19.41
N LYS A 58 0.97 4.19 -19.44
CA LYS A 58 0.67 2.82 -19.83
C LYS A 58 1.33 1.85 -18.84
N LEU A 59 0.90 0.61 -18.86
CA LEU A 59 1.43 -0.43 -17.96
C LEU A 59 2.95 -0.65 -18.11
N ASP A 60 3.50 -0.40 -19.30
CA ASP A 60 4.91 -0.59 -19.61
C ASP A 60 5.73 0.70 -19.48
N ILE A 61 5.09 1.85 -19.22
CA ILE A 61 5.77 3.13 -19.04
C ILE A 61 5.89 3.40 -17.53
N PRO A 62 7.13 3.57 -17.02
CA PRO A 62 7.31 3.88 -15.61
C PRO A 62 6.71 5.25 -15.25
N PRO A 63 6.16 5.41 -14.04
CA PRO A 63 5.61 6.68 -13.60
C PRO A 63 6.70 7.75 -13.46
N ASP A 64 6.37 8.98 -13.84
CA ASP A 64 7.28 10.12 -13.76
C ASP A 64 7.12 10.85 -12.43
N PHE A 65 7.75 10.33 -11.39
CA PHE A 65 7.74 10.97 -10.07
C PHE A 65 8.52 12.29 -10.05
N THR A 66 9.58 12.40 -10.80
CA THR A 66 10.40 13.62 -10.84
C THR A 66 9.63 14.78 -11.45
N GLY A 67 8.99 14.56 -12.58
CA GLY A 67 8.16 15.57 -13.23
C GLY A 67 6.96 15.97 -12.37
N ALA A 68 6.30 14.99 -11.73
CA ALA A 68 5.17 15.25 -10.85
C ALA A 68 5.58 16.06 -9.62
N ALA A 69 6.71 15.73 -9.00
CA ALA A 69 7.24 16.48 -7.84
C ALA A 69 7.54 17.93 -8.21
N ALA A 70 8.18 18.17 -9.37
CA ALA A 70 8.47 19.51 -9.86
C ALA A 70 7.20 20.31 -10.13
N ALA A 71 6.18 19.67 -10.72
CA ALA A 71 4.90 20.30 -11.01
C ALA A 71 4.14 20.66 -9.72
N LEU A 72 4.12 19.76 -8.74
CA LEU A 72 3.50 20.04 -7.44
C LEU A 72 4.19 21.19 -6.70
N GLU A 73 5.51 21.21 -6.74
CA GLU A 73 6.28 22.28 -6.14
C GLU A 73 5.98 23.64 -6.81
N SER A 74 5.86 23.66 -8.12
CA SER A 74 5.50 24.86 -8.89
C SER A 74 4.07 25.33 -8.56
N ALA A 75 3.15 24.40 -8.31
CA ALA A 75 1.75 24.69 -8.01
C ALA A 75 1.49 24.94 -6.50
N ARG A 76 2.49 24.73 -5.65
CA ARG A 76 2.32 24.76 -4.19
C ARG A 76 1.67 26.05 -3.69
N GLY A 77 2.11 27.20 -4.17
CA GLY A 77 1.55 28.50 -3.79
C GLY A 77 0.07 28.63 -4.14
N MET A 78 -0.30 28.24 -5.34
CA MET A 78 -1.71 28.24 -5.79
C MET A 78 -2.55 27.27 -4.97
N LEU A 79 -2.04 26.05 -4.75
CA LEU A 79 -2.73 25.02 -3.97
C LEU A 79 -2.92 25.49 -2.52
N ARG A 80 -1.92 26.13 -1.93
CA ARG A 80 -2.02 26.68 -0.59
C ARG A 80 -3.10 27.76 -0.50
N THR A 81 -3.16 28.64 -1.47
CA THR A 81 -4.22 29.67 -1.57
C THR A 81 -5.61 29.03 -1.64
N MET A 82 -5.77 28.01 -2.46
CA MET A 82 -7.06 27.30 -2.60
C MET A 82 -7.44 26.58 -1.31
N VAL A 83 -6.48 25.98 -0.62
CA VAL A 83 -6.71 25.38 0.70
C VAL A 83 -7.19 26.42 1.71
N GLY A 84 -6.54 27.57 1.76
CA GLY A 84 -6.95 28.68 2.64
C GLY A 84 -8.39 29.14 2.38
N GLN A 85 -8.74 29.32 1.12
CA GLN A 85 -10.09 29.71 0.73
C GLN A 85 -11.14 28.63 1.02
N GLY A 86 -10.81 27.37 0.73
CA GLY A 86 -11.76 26.27 0.86
C GLY A 86 -11.96 25.76 2.29
N THR A 87 -11.00 25.98 3.18
CA THR A 87 -11.09 25.54 4.58
C THR A 87 -11.53 26.65 5.52
N GLY A 88 -11.34 27.91 5.14
CA GLY A 88 -11.65 29.05 5.99
C GLY A 88 -10.80 29.13 7.27
N VAL A 89 -9.68 28.42 7.32
CA VAL A 89 -8.81 28.43 8.48
C VAL A 89 -8.10 29.77 8.64
N ARG A 90 -7.87 30.17 9.88
CA ARG A 90 -7.21 31.43 10.19
C ARG A 90 -5.75 31.45 9.72
N TYR A 91 -5.08 30.31 9.84
CA TYR A 91 -3.72 30.11 9.38
C TYR A 91 -3.69 28.96 8.38
N THR A 92 -3.30 29.25 7.15
CA THR A 92 -3.20 28.22 6.11
C THR A 92 -1.94 27.40 6.34
N PRO A 93 -2.07 26.08 6.49
CA PRO A 93 -0.90 25.22 6.70
C PRO A 93 0.07 25.29 5.52
N THR A 94 1.35 25.10 5.83
CA THR A 94 2.37 24.92 4.80
C THR A 94 2.19 23.53 4.18
N LEU A 95 2.11 23.48 2.86
CA LEU A 95 1.95 22.22 2.14
C LEU A 95 3.32 21.62 1.80
N THR A 96 3.48 20.35 2.12
CA THR A 96 4.64 19.54 1.72
C THR A 96 4.12 18.33 0.95
N PHE A 97 4.71 18.04 -0.20
CA PHE A 97 4.30 16.91 -1.03
C PHE A 97 5.31 15.79 -0.91
N VAL A 98 4.84 14.59 -0.59
CA VAL A 98 5.68 13.41 -0.41
C VAL A 98 5.13 12.28 -1.28
N ALA A 99 6.00 11.69 -2.08
CA ALA A 99 5.64 10.53 -2.90
C ALA A 99 5.32 9.34 -1.98
N ASP A 100 4.16 8.74 -2.21
CA ASP A 100 3.73 7.55 -1.47
C ASP A 100 4.37 6.32 -2.11
N THR A 101 5.29 5.69 -1.40
CA THR A 101 6.06 4.53 -1.89
C THR A 101 5.38 3.19 -1.63
N ILE A 102 4.20 3.19 -1.03
CA ILE A 102 3.44 1.95 -0.77
C ILE A 102 3.28 1.07 -2.02
N PRO A 103 3.00 1.62 -3.23
CA PRO A 103 2.95 0.80 -4.43
C PRO A 103 4.22 0.01 -4.73
N GLU A 104 5.40 0.58 -4.45
CA GLU A 104 6.67 -0.14 -4.63
C GLU A 104 6.84 -1.25 -3.60
N GLU A 105 6.51 -0.98 -2.36
CA GLU A 105 6.51 -1.98 -1.29
C GLU A 105 5.54 -3.11 -1.60
N SER A 106 4.35 -2.80 -2.09
CA SER A 106 3.38 -3.80 -2.55
C SER A 106 3.93 -4.66 -3.67
N LYS A 107 4.63 -4.06 -4.63
CA LYS A 107 5.30 -4.80 -5.72
C LYS A 107 6.38 -5.74 -5.17
N ARG A 108 7.15 -5.32 -4.18
CA ARG A 108 8.15 -6.17 -3.53
C ARG A 108 7.49 -7.36 -2.84
N ILE A 109 6.41 -7.11 -2.12
CA ILE A 109 5.65 -8.16 -1.45
C ILE A 109 5.08 -9.14 -2.47
N GLU A 110 4.49 -8.64 -3.55
CA GLU A 110 3.99 -9.46 -4.64
C GLU A 110 5.09 -10.30 -5.29
N ALA A 111 6.26 -9.73 -5.53
CA ALA A 111 7.41 -10.45 -6.07
C ALA A 111 7.88 -11.54 -5.13
N LEU A 112 7.91 -11.30 -3.83
CA LEU A 112 8.27 -12.29 -2.81
C LEU A 112 7.23 -13.40 -2.74
N LEU A 113 5.95 -13.08 -2.81
CA LEU A 113 4.86 -14.05 -2.84
C LEU A 113 4.94 -14.93 -4.09
N GLU A 114 5.26 -14.35 -5.24
CA GLU A 114 5.43 -15.10 -6.48
C GLU A 114 6.59 -16.09 -6.40
N LYS A 115 7.71 -15.67 -5.85
CA LYS A 115 8.85 -16.57 -5.59
C LYS A 115 8.48 -17.70 -4.64
N ALA A 116 7.71 -17.40 -3.60
CA ALA A 116 7.23 -18.40 -2.66
C ALA A 116 6.31 -19.41 -3.36
N ARG A 117 5.41 -18.94 -4.20
CA ARG A 117 4.52 -19.81 -5.01
C ARG A 117 5.30 -20.69 -5.97
N GLU A 118 6.31 -20.16 -6.64
CA GLU A 118 7.19 -20.93 -7.53
C GLU A 118 7.95 -22.00 -6.75
N ALA A 119 8.49 -21.68 -5.58
CA ALA A 119 9.16 -22.64 -4.72
C ALA A 119 8.21 -23.73 -4.24
N ASP A 120 7.00 -23.38 -3.82
CA ASP A 120 5.96 -24.33 -3.42
C ASP A 120 5.53 -25.24 -4.56
N ALA A 121 5.37 -24.69 -5.76
CA ALA A 121 5.02 -25.45 -6.94
C ALA A 121 6.12 -26.46 -7.32
N GLU A 122 7.39 -26.08 -7.14
CA GLU A 122 8.51 -26.97 -7.39
C GLU A 122 8.60 -28.08 -6.33
N VAL A 123 8.38 -27.76 -5.08
CA VAL A 123 8.31 -28.74 -3.99
C VAL A 123 7.15 -29.71 -4.25
N ALA A 124 5.99 -29.23 -4.66
CA ALA A 124 4.84 -30.06 -5.02
C ALA A 124 5.17 -31.01 -6.18
N ARG A 125 5.88 -30.54 -7.19
CA ARG A 125 6.33 -31.38 -8.32
C ARG A 125 7.30 -32.46 -7.87
N ARG A 126 8.24 -32.12 -7.00
CA ARG A 126 9.19 -33.10 -6.43
C ARG A 126 8.49 -34.12 -5.55
N SER A 127 7.52 -33.67 -4.74
CA SER A 127 6.70 -34.55 -3.91
C SER A 127 5.85 -35.50 -4.75
N ALA A 128 5.30 -35.05 -5.85
CA ALA A 128 4.54 -35.90 -6.80
C ALA A 128 5.43 -37.00 -7.40
N GLY A 129 6.70 -36.64 -7.72
CA GLY A 129 7.69 -37.63 -8.16
C GLY A 129 8.09 -38.62 -7.06
N ALA A 130 8.24 -38.13 -5.84
CA ALA A 130 8.61 -38.93 -4.68
C ALA A 130 7.52 -39.87 -4.19
N GLN A 131 6.24 -39.60 -4.42
CA GLN A 131 5.13 -40.47 -4.06
C GLN A 131 5.19 -41.83 -4.74
N HIS A 132 5.80 -41.94 -5.92
CA HIS A 132 6.03 -43.20 -6.59
C HIS A 132 7.06 -44.08 -5.88
N ALA A 133 7.88 -43.51 -5.00
CA ALA A 133 8.82 -44.22 -4.16
C ALA A 133 8.21 -44.69 -2.83
N GLY A 134 6.95 -44.40 -2.57
CA GLY A 134 6.23 -44.84 -1.37
C GLY A 134 6.51 -44.05 -0.13
N GLU A 135 7.09 -42.85 -0.24
CA GLU A 135 7.32 -42.00 0.90
C GLU A 135 6.03 -41.30 1.35
N PRO A 136 5.70 -41.36 2.63
CA PRO A 136 4.51 -40.69 3.12
C PRO A 136 4.69 -39.16 3.13
N ASP A 137 3.59 -38.45 2.86
CA ASP A 137 3.53 -37.01 2.97
C ASP A 137 3.71 -36.60 4.43
N PRO A 138 4.71 -35.75 4.77
CA PRO A 138 4.95 -35.33 6.16
C PRO A 138 3.80 -34.54 6.77
N TYR A 139 2.89 -34.02 5.96
CA TYR A 139 1.71 -33.27 6.41
C TYR A 139 0.45 -34.10 6.53
N LYS A 140 0.47 -35.35 6.12
CA LYS A 140 -0.65 -36.25 6.40
C LYS A 140 -0.58 -36.75 7.83
N ALA A 141 -1.76 -36.93 8.41
CA ALA A 141 -1.92 -37.47 9.74
C ALA A 141 -1.86 -39.02 9.82
N PRO A 142 -1.35 -39.79 8.84
CA PRO A 142 -1.29 -41.27 8.96
C PRO A 142 -0.46 -41.74 10.15
N ARG A 143 0.41 -40.94 10.66
CA ARG A 143 1.19 -41.24 11.87
C ARG A 143 0.34 -41.29 13.13
N GLU A 144 -0.66 -40.41 13.20
CA GLU A 144 -1.61 -40.39 14.30
C GLU A 144 -2.53 -41.61 14.27
N SER A 145 -2.97 -42.01 13.09
CA SER A 145 -3.78 -43.20 12.93
C SER A 145 -3.03 -44.49 13.21
N GLU A 146 -1.73 -44.56 12.89
CA GLU A 146 -0.90 -45.70 13.24
C GLU A 146 -0.72 -45.84 14.75
N ASP A 147 -0.51 -44.73 15.44
CA ASP A 147 -0.41 -44.70 16.90
C ASP A 147 -1.72 -45.10 17.57
N GLU A 148 -2.85 -44.68 17.02
CA GLU A 148 -4.17 -45.07 17.53
C GLU A 148 -4.43 -46.58 17.31
N ASP A 149 -4.04 -47.12 16.18
CA ASP A 149 -4.17 -48.53 15.92
C ASP A 149 -3.31 -49.40 16.86
N GLU A 150 -2.10 -48.98 17.14
CA GLU A 150 -1.22 -49.66 18.08
C GLU A 150 -1.81 -49.65 19.49
N LEU A 151 -2.36 -48.51 19.93
CA LEU A 151 -3.01 -48.39 21.23
C LEU A 151 -4.28 -49.27 21.33
N ALA A 152 -5.04 -49.33 20.27
CA ALA A 152 -6.22 -50.21 20.19
C ALA A 152 -5.87 -51.70 20.27
N GLU A 153 -4.75 -52.09 19.65
CA GLU A 153 -4.26 -53.47 19.75
C GLU A 153 -3.78 -53.84 21.15
N GLU A 154 -3.14 -52.94 21.86
CA GLU A 154 -2.71 -53.13 23.23
C GLU A 154 -3.90 -53.28 24.17
N GLU A 155 -4.95 -52.48 24.03
CA GLU A 155 -6.19 -52.60 24.80
C GLU A 155 -6.91 -53.91 24.57
N SER A 156 -6.87 -54.42 23.35
CA SER A 156 -7.52 -55.68 22.98
C SER A 156 -6.79 -56.92 23.51
N ARG A 157 -5.55 -56.79 23.87
CA ARG A 157 -4.71 -57.86 24.42
C ARG A 157 -4.75 -57.92 25.96
N GLY A 158 -5.21 -56.82 26.58
CA GLY A 158 -5.42 -56.77 28.04
C GLY A 158 -6.72 -57.41 28.43
#